data_a63e9116e5a221a6a7ab780396384d79
#
_entry.id   a63e9116e5a221a6a7ab780396384d79
#
_cell.length_a   1.000
_cell.length_b   1.000
_cell.length_c   1.000
_cell.angle_alpha   90.00
_cell.angle_beta   90.00
_cell.angle_gamma   90.00
#
_symmetry.space_group_name_H-M   'P 1'
#
loop_
_entity.id
_entity.type
_entity.pdbx_description
1 polymer ?
#
loop_
_entity_poly.entity_id
_entity_poly.type
_entity_poly.pdbx_seq_one_letter_code
_entity_poly.pdbx_strand_id
1 'polypeptide(L)'
;MKTPFVRIALLLIICFSFPARALDFSGSRSFIEALSASAGYEKRAISFYSLTVPAGGRAETLGCAYTGISDDVSLLDANPAASSVLVQNQIGVFHNTWIAGTSMETIAAAGRYGDFGIGGAFRFFYVPFDEYDASGKRNTRSLYSETTALFNISYNILAGYYFKGIAIGTNVKTAWRSMPDTSGSVVNAQSLSRSALAFASDAGIMLRFNCGKFFASREPNLRIGVNLLNAGAAITGFGEKIEFDDPLPTSAAFGLSYRPIKQLLAAAEFKQPLDLSDIGKHVPPSVGCALEINATDFFSLGAGCKFNGGENEAHLKFDGVGVGAGVTLFKRVQLSVNYTLDRFTSFRPVNHISAGAKILFGGDGRVKKQSEVERLYGEGLKLFGDGDFAGAVAVWNEALAIDRRFTPAKKGIASAKKQLALRQRIRDSQSIGN
;
A
#
# COMPACT_ATOMS: atom_id res chain seq x y z
N MET A 1 20.84 -30.64 3.53
CA MET A 1 19.56 -29.93 3.44
C MET A 1 19.51 -28.87 4.54
N LYS A 2 19.94 -27.63 4.26
CA LYS A 2 19.86 -26.53 5.22
C LYS A 2 18.47 -25.93 5.11
N THR A 3 17.70 -26.05 6.17
CA THR A 3 16.27 -25.77 6.24
C THR A 3 15.93 -24.33 5.89
N PRO A 4 14.91 -24.07 5.03
CA PRO A 4 14.47 -22.72 4.66
C PRO A 4 14.01 -21.89 5.87
N PHE A 5 13.63 -22.53 6.96
CA PHE A 5 13.26 -21.90 8.24
C PHE A 5 14.36 -21.02 8.83
N VAL A 6 15.65 -21.44 8.72
CA VAL A 6 16.78 -20.66 9.25
C VAL A 6 16.98 -19.37 8.46
N ARG A 7 16.71 -19.36 7.15
CA ARG A 7 16.82 -18.15 6.31
C ARG A 7 15.67 -17.16 6.54
N ILE A 8 14.47 -17.66 6.85
CA ILE A 8 13.32 -16.81 7.21
C ILE A 8 13.54 -16.19 8.59
N ALA A 9 14.05 -16.98 9.56
CA ALA A 9 14.46 -16.47 10.87
C ALA A 9 15.59 -15.43 10.77
N LEU A 10 16.57 -15.65 9.86
CA LEU A 10 17.64 -14.69 9.61
C LEU A 10 17.14 -13.39 8.97
N LEU A 11 16.15 -13.45 8.06
CA LEU A 11 15.52 -12.26 7.46
C LEU A 11 14.74 -11.45 8.51
N LEU A 12 14.04 -12.13 9.42
CA LEU A 12 13.38 -11.49 10.56
C LEU A 12 14.40 -10.88 11.54
N ILE A 13 15.50 -11.56 11.80
CA ILE A 13 16.58 -11.06 12.67
C ILE A 13 17.29 -9.85 12.02
N ILE A 14 17.47 -9.82 10.70
CA ILE A 14 18.04 -8.67 10.00
C ILE A 14 17.12 -7.44 10.12
N CYS A 15 15.80 -7.62 10.08
CA CYS A 15 14.83 -6.53 10.34
C CYS A 15 14.95 -5.98 11.78
N PHE A 16 15.32 -6.82 12.75
CA PHE A 16 15.53 -6.40 14.14
C PHE A 16 16.93 -5.78 14.40
N SER A 17 17.87 -5.94 13.47
CA SER A 17 19.25 -5.47 13.62
C SER A 17 19.49 -4.06 13.07
N PHE A 18 18.50 -3.43 12.44
CA PHE A 18 18.62 -2.04 12.04
C PHE A 18 18.59 -1.16 13.30
N PRO A 19 19.62 -0.32 13.51
CA PRO A 19 19.55 0.66 14.58
C PRO A 19 18.34 1.55 14.35
N ALA A 20 17.46 1.67 15.36
CA ALA A 20 16.30 2.55 15.33
C ALA A 20 16.74 4.03 15.44
N ARG A 21 17.62 4.45 14.54
CA ARG A 21 18.06 5.84 14.41
C ARG A 21 17.20 6.51 13.35
N ALA A 22 16.81 7.75 13.60
CA ALA A 22 16.21 8.59 12.58
C ALA A 22 17.15 8.68 11.36
N LEU A 23 16.57 8.69 10.16
CA LEU A 23 17.35 8.93 8.94
C LEU A 23 17.96 10.34 9.00
N ASP A 24 19.23 10.45 8.67
CA ASP A 24 19.91 11.74 8.58
C ASP A 24 19.65 12.35 7.19
N PHE A 25 18.85 13.40 7.16
CA PHE A 25 18.50 14.16 5.96
C PHE A 25 19.35 15.45 5.82
N SER A 26 20.50 15.54 6.47
CA SER A 26 21.34 16.75 6.46
C SER A 26 21.68 17.25 5.04
N GLY A 27 21.86 16.34 4.09
CA GLY A 27 22.12 16.69 2.67
C GLY A 27 20.91 17.28 1.93
N SER A 28 19.69 17.02 2.38
CA SER A 28 18.45 17.57 1.81
C SER A 28 17.87 18.71 2.65
N ARG A 29 18.52 19.06 3.74
CA ARG A 29 18.06 20.03 4.73
C ARG A 29 17.73 21.39 4.12
N SER A 30 18.61 21.93 3.27
CA SER A 30 18.39 23.24 2.65
C SER A 30 17.16 23.29 1.74
N PHE A 31 16.88 22.20 1.01
CA PHE A 31 15.69 22.11 0.16
C PHE A 31 14.40 22.02 0.99
N ILE A 32 14.41 21.21 2.02
CA ILE A 32 13.24 21.01 2.89
C ILE A 32 13.00 22.24 3.76
N GLU A 33 14.08 22.90 4.26
CA GLU A 33 13.97 24.18 4.98
C GLU A 33 13.38 25.29 4.09
N ALA A 34 13.78 25.36 2.81
CA ALA A 34 13.18 26.30 1.87
C ALA A 34 11.70 25.98 1.61
N LEU A 35 11.33 24.70 1.54
CA LEU A 35 9.94 24.25 1.37
C LEU A 35 9.09 24.61 2.60
N SER A 36 9.57 24.31 3.81
CA SER A 36 8.86 24.61 5.05
C SER A 36 8.73 26.11 5.30
N ALA A 37 9.79 26.90 5.01
CA ALA A 37 9.75 28.35 5.09
C ALA A 37 8.74 28.95 4.08
N SER A 38 8.65 28.39 2.86
CA SER A 38 7.68 28.83 1.86
C SER A 38 6.23 28.50 2.25
N ALA A 39 6.03 27.43 3.02
CA ALA A 39 4.74 27.00 3.55
C ALA A 39 4.34 27.73 4.86
N GLY A 40 5.23 28.53 5.47
CA GLY A 40 4.95 29.32 6.66
C GLY A 40 4.76 28.52 7.95
N TYR A 41 5.37 27.32 8.04
CA TYR A 41 5.25 26.49 9.24
C TYR A 41 5.89 27.13 10.48
N GLU A 42 5.14 27.12 11.56
CA GLU A 42 5.63 27.42 12.91
C GLU A 42 5.88 26.12 13.70
N LYS A 43 6.61 26.21 14.83
CA LYS A 43 6.86 25.06 15.72
C LYS A 43 5.59 24.73 16.54
N ARG A 44 4.68 23.96 15.95
CA ARG A 44 3.39 23.60 16.56
C ARG A 44 3.17 22.08 16.58
N ALA A 45 2.01 21.68 17.10
CA ALA A 45 1.55 20.29 17.06
C ALA A 45 1.21 19.86 15.60
N ILE A 46 1.05 18.56 15.39
CA ILE A 46 0.65 18.02 14.10
C ILE A 46 -0.86 18.24 13.90
N SER A 47 -1.23 18.79 12.74
CA SER A 47 -2.61 18.93 12.29
C SER A 47 -3.08 17.71 11.50
N PHE A 48 -4.40 17.50 11.38
CA PHE A 48 -5.03 16.42 10.61
C PHE A 48 -4.47 15.02 10.96
N TYR A 49 -4.53 14.69 12.24
CA TYR A 49 -4.05 13.39 12.74
C TYR A 49 -4.76 12.19 12.09
N SER A 50 -6.01 12.38 11.62
CA SER A 50 -6.77 11.37 10.87
C SER A 50 -6.04 10.81 9.65
N LEU A 51 -5.11 11.58 9.06
CA LEU A 51 -4.28 11.13 7.94
C LEU A 51 -3.30 10.01 8.34
N THR A 52 -3.06 9.79 9.63
CA THR A 52 -2.22 8.71 10.15
C THR A 52 -3.00 7.46 10.53
N VAL A 53 -4.32 7.58 10.69
CA VAL A 53 -5.19 6.49 11.12
C VAL A 53 -5.44 5.54 9.95
N PRO A 54 -5.20 4.23 10.10
CA PRO A 54 -5.51 3.26 9.06
C PRO A 54 -7.00 3.25 8.69
N ALA A 55 -7.31 2.96 7.42
CA ALA A 55 -8.69 2.92 6.94
C ALA A 55 -9.59 1.92 7.68
N GLY A 56 -9.00 0.98 8.40
CA GLY A 56 -9.68 -0.15 9.03
C GLY A 56 -9.55 -1.43 8.20
N GLY A 57 -10.24 -2.48 8.64
CA GLY A 57 -10.16 -3.77 7.99
C GLY A 57 -8.76 -4.38 8.08
N ARG A 58 -8.27 -5.02 7.02
CA ARG A 58 -6.96 -5.69 6.98
C ARG A 58 -5.79 -4.76 7.34
N ALA A 59 -5.91 -3.46 7.11
CA ALA A 59 -4.87 -2.49 7.46
C ALA A 59 -4.51 -2.52 8.96
N GLU A 60 -5.50 -2.70 9.83
CA GLU A 60 -5.30 -2.78 11.27
C GLU A 60 -4.53 -4.02 11.71
N THR A 61 -4.77 -5.16 11.04
CA THR A 61 -4.09 -6.43 11.34
C THR A 61 -2.59 -6.37 11.08
N LEU A 62 -2.15 -5.53 10.14
CA LEU A 62 -0.77 -5.57 9.61
C LEU A 62 0.25 -4.79 10.47
N GLY A 63 -0.13 -4.24 11.63
CA GLY A 63 0.81 -3.58 12.55
C GLY A 63 1.65 -2.49 11.88
N CYS A 64 1.07 -1.71 10.99
CA CYS A 64 1.73 -0.69 10.15
C CYS A 64 2.73 -1.22 9.11
N ALA A 65 2.81 -2.53 8.83
CA ALA A 65 3.73 -3.11 7.84
C ALA A 65 3.04 -3.30 6.49
N TYR A 66 2.66 -2.23 5.80
CA TYR A 66 1.87 -2.30 4.57
C TYR A 66 2.47 -1.58 3.34
N THR A 67 3.51 -0.80 3.46
CA THR A 67 4.16 -0.09 2.32
C THR A 67 4.64 -1.06 1.23
N GLY A 68 5.05 -2.27 1.60
CA GLY A 68 5.42 -3.36 0.67
C GLY A 68 4.23 -4.19 0.18
N ILE A 69 3.00 -3.94 0.60
CA ILE A 69 1.80 -4.70 0.23
C ILE A 69 0.98 -3.91 -0.78
N SER A 70 0.50 -4.57 -1.83
CA SER A 70 -0.16 -3.91 -2.97
C SER A 70 -1.43 -4.61 -3.45
N ASP A 71 -2.04 -5.44 -2.63
CA ASP A 71 -3.16 -6.28 -3.04
C ASP A 71 -4.50 -5.90 -2.38
N ASP A 72 -4.54 -4.74 -1.70
CA ASP A 72 -5.71 -4.32 -0.93
C ASP A 72 -6.01 -2.83 -1.09
N VAL A 73 -7.28 -2.50 -1.38
CA VAL A 73 -7.74 -1.11 -1.52
C VAL A 73 -7.72 -0.34 -0.19
N SER A 74 -7.78 -1.02 0.96
CA SER A 74 -7.63 -0.37 2.28
C SER A 74 -6.23 0.22 2.50
N LEU A 75 -5.25 -0.16 1.67
CA LEU A 75 -3.87 0.29 1.73
C LEU A 75 -3.51 1.31 0.62
N LEU A 76 -4.52 1.89 -0.06
CA LEU A 76 -4.30 2.80 -1.20
C LEU A 76 -3.47 4.04 -0.83
N ASP A 77 -3.60 4.51 0.40
CA ASP A 77 -2.83 5.62 0.95
C ASP A 77 -1.49 5.22 1.59
N ALA A 78 -1.25 3.93 1.77
CA ALA A 78 0.01 3.42 2.31
C ALA A 78 1.14 3.42 1.26
N ASN A 79 0.81 3.04 0.02
CA ASN A 79 1.74 3.16 -1.11
C ASN A 79 0.98 3.51 -2.39
N PRO A 80 1.11 4.74 -2.90
CA PRO A 80 0.41 5.18 -4.10
C PRO A 80 0.67 4.34 -5.35
N ALA A 81 1.81 3.63 -5.43
CA ALA A 81 2.15 2.78 -6.55
C ALA A 81 1.30 1.50 -6.65
N ALA A 82 0.57 1.15 -5.58
CA ALA A 82 -0.13 -0.14 -5.46
C ALA A 82 -1.23 -0.34 -6.50
N SER A 83 -1.96 0.70 -6.91
CA SER A 83 -3.11 0.56 -7.82
C SER A 83 -2.73 0.02 -9.20
N SER A 84 -1.55 0.36 -9.75
CA SER A 84 -1.08 -0.15 -11.07
C SER A 84 -0.68 -1.63 -11.04
N VAL A 85 -0.61 -2.25 -9.87
CA VAL A 85 -0.17 -3.64 -9.69
C VAL A 85 -1.23 -4.53 -9.04
N LEU A 86 -2.43 -4.02 -8.80
CA LEU A 86 -3.56 -4.79 -8.30
C LEU A 86 -3.87 -6.00 -9.20
N VAL A 87 -4.16 -7.14 -8.60
CA VAL A 87 -4.58 -8.34 -9.30
C VAL A 87 -6.02 -8.21 -9.78
N GLN A 88 -6.90 -7.68 -8.94
CA GLN A 88 -8.32 -7.43 -9.22
C GLN A 88 -8.66 -5.99 -8.86
N ASN A 89 -9.67 -5.44 -9.54
CA ASN A 89 -10.24 -4.17 -9.13
C ASN A 89 -11.03 -4.36 -7.85
N GLN A 90 -11.08 -3.34 -7.02
CA GLN A 90 -11.67 -3.44 -5.69
C GLN A 90 -12.47 -2.20 -5.37
N ILE A 91 -13.59 -2.38 -4.69
CA ILE A 91 -14.31 -1.34 -3.97
C ILE A 91 -14.58 -1.85 -2.56
N GLY A 92 -14.39 -1.01 -1.57
CA GLY A 92 -14.55 -1.40 -0.17
C GLY A 92 -15.10 -0.28 0.69
N VAL A 93 -15.74 -0.70 1.77
CA VAL A 93 -16.20 0.15 2.88
C VAL A 93 -15.58 -0.38 4.16
N PHE A 94 -15.14 0.54 5.02
CA PHE A 94 -14.43 0.20 6.24
C PHE A 94 -14.94 1.08 7.37
N HIS A 95 -15.09 0.48 8.54
CA HIS A 95 -15.38 1.13 9.80
C HIS A 95 -14.23 0.88 10.77
N ASN A 96 -13.76 1.92 11.42
CA ASN A 96 -12.74 1.83 12.45
C ASN A 96 -13.16 2.62 13.68
N THR A 97 -13.40 1.92 14.78
CA THR A 97 -13.54 2.56 16.09
C THR A 97 -12.13 2.88 16.59
N TRP A 98 -11.88 4.14 16.89
CA TRP A 98 -10.59 4.61 17.36
C TRP A 98 -10.66 4.97 18.85
N ILE A 99 -9.61 5.57 19.38
CA ILE A 99 -9.52 5.96 20.80
C ILE A 99 -10.59 6.99 21.19
N ALA A 100 -10.96 7.03 22.48
CA ALA A 100 -11.83 8.03 23.08
C ALA A 100 -13.21 8.20 22.40
N GLY A 101 -13.78 7.12 21.86
CA GLY A 101 -15.07 7.18 21.16
C GLY A 101 -15.03 7.78 19.77
N THR A 102 -13.85 8.01 19.24
CA THR A 102 -13.63 8.44 17.86
C THR A 102 -13.95 7.31 16.90
N SER A 103 -14.48 7.64 15.74
CA SER A 103 -14.73 6.67 14.66
C SER A 103 -14.28 7.22 13.32
N MET A 104 -13.95 6.33 12.41
CA MET A 104 -13.62 6.65 11.02
C MET A 104 -14.35 5.72 10.06
N GLU A 105 -15.07 6.32 9.12
CA GLU A 105 -15.71 5.64 8.00
C GLU A 105 -14.89 5.88 6.75
N THR A 106 -14.65 4.83 5.98
CA THR A 106 -13.87 4.92 4.74
C THR A 106 -14.59 4.20 3.61
N ILE A 107 -14.69 4.86 2.46
CA ILE A 107 -15.07 4.23 1.19
C ILE A 107 -13.87 4.38 0.27
N ALA A 108 -13.41 3.30 -0.34
CA ALA A 108 -12.28 3.32 -1.24
C ALA A 108 -12.53 2.43 -2.46
N ALA A 109 -12.02 2.86 -3.61
CA ALA A 109 -12.06 2.10 -4.84
C ALA A 109 -10.73 2.21 -5.58
N ALA A 110 -10.28 1.10 -6.18
CA ALA A 110 -9.10 1.10 -7.04
C ALA A 110 -9.23 0.10 -8.17
N GLY A 111 -8.70 0.46 -9.31
CA GLY A 111 -8.70 -0.37 -10.50
C GLY A 111 -7.42 -0.27 -11.30
N ARG A 112 -7.13 -1.35 -12.04
CA ARG A 112 -5.97 -1.46 -12.91
C ARG A 112 -6.38 -1.72 -14.35
N TYR A 113 -5.82 -0.95 -15.27
CA TYR A 113 -5.99 -1.05 -16.72
C TYR A 113 -4.62 -1.21 -17.40
N GLY A 114 -4.24 -2.46 -17.70
CA GLY A 114 -2.89 -2.75 -18.21
C GLY A 114 -1.81 -2.46 -17.17
N ASP A 115 -0.97 -1.46 -17.45
CA ASP A 115 0.08 -0.97 -16.53
C ASP A 115 -0.35 0.30 -15.79
N PHE A 116 -1.52 0.85 -16.07
CA PHE A 116 -2.07 2.04 -15.43
C PHE A 116 -2.98 1.66 -14.27
N GLY A 117 -2.85 2.35 -13.16
CA GLY A 117 -3.71 2.22 -11.98
C GLY A 117 -4.37 3.56 -11.64
N ILE A 118 -5.61 3.49 -11.20
CA ILE A 118 -6.40 4.61 -10.71
C ILE A 118 -7.13 4.20 -9.45
N GLY A 119 -7.31 5.12 -8.54
CA GLY A 119 -8.08 4.85 -7.32
C GLY A 119 -8.52 6.14 -6.63
N GLY A 120 -9.30 5.97 -5.60
CA GLY A 120 -9.74 7.06 -4.75
C GLY A 120 -10.31 6.54 -3.45
N ALA A 121 -10.31 7.39 -2.45
CA ALA A 121 -10.92 7.13 -1.17
C ALA A 121 -11.57 8.40 -0.60
N PHE A 122 -12.61 8.19 0.16
CA PHE A 122 -13.27 9.21 0.96
C PHE A 122 -13.31 8.72 2.40
N ARG A 123 -12.87 9.54 3.34
CA ARG A 123 -12.78 9.24 4.77
C ARG A 123 -13.52 10.28 5.56
N PHE A 124 -14.26 9.84 6.55
CA PHE A 124 -14.95 10.68 7.52
C PHE A 124 -14.54 10.25 8.93
N PHE A 125 -13.69 11.03 9.55
CA PHE A 125 -13.22 10.86 10.91
C PHE A 125 -14.00 11.80 11.81
N TYR A 126 -14.52 11.31 12.93
CA TYR A 126 -15.37 12.12 13.81
C TYR A 126 -15.23 11.75 15.27
N VAL A 127 -15.34 12.78 16.12
CA VAL A 127 -15.29 12.69 17.59
C VAL A 127 -16.52 13.38 18.14
N PRO A 128 -17.54 12.65 18.61
CA PRO A 128 -18.65 13.24 19.35
C PRO A 128 -18.22 13.57 20.77
N PHE A 129 -18.58 14.75 21.26
CA PHE A 129 -18.34 15.14 22.65
C PHE A 129 -19.49 15.96 23.22
N ASP A 130 -19.67 15.90 24.55
CA ASP A 130 -20.69 16.65 25.25
C ASP A 130 -20.08 17.95 25.81
N GLU A 131 -20.76 19.06 25.59
CA GLU A 131 -20.40 20.34 26.15
C GLU A 131 -21.18 20.57 27.47
N TYR A 132 -20.49 21.11 28.47
CA TYR A 132 -21.06 21.41 29.77
C TYR A 132 -20.94 22.89 30.05
N ASP A 133 -21.94 23.47 30.68
CA ASP A 133 -21.90 24.86 31.19
C ASP A 133 -21.02 24.99 32.46
N ALA A 134 -20.84 26.23 32.92
CA ALA A 134 -20.04 26.49 34.10
C ALA A 134 -20.60 25.83 35.38
N SER A 135 -21.87 25.42 35.41
CA SER A 135 -22.53 24.73 36.51
C SER A 135 -22.38 23.19 36.41
N GLY A 136 -21.73 22.67 35.36
CA GLY A 136 -21.59 21.24 35.12
C GLY A 136 -22.85 20.60 34.54
N LYS A 137 -23.82 21.39 34.09
CA LYS A 137 -24.98 20.87 33.38
C LYS A 137 -24.66 20.68 31.89
N ARG A 138 -25.02 19.55 31.32
CA ARG A 138 -24.88 19.27 29.88
C ARG A 138 -25.65 20.29 29.08
N ASN A 139 -24.98 21.01 28.22
CA ASN A 139 -25.56 22.02 27.34
C ASN A 139 -25.96 21.43 26.00
N THR A 140 -25.01 20.90 25.24
CA THR A 140 -25.24 20.34 23.91
C THR A 140 -24.27 19.20 23.61
N ARG A 141 -24.53 18.50 22.51
CA ARG A 141 -23.60 17.53 21.94
C ARG A 141 -23.03 18.09 20.66
N SER A 142 -21.72 18.18 20.60
CA SER A 142 -20.98 18.73 19.47
C SER A 142 -20.18 17.63 18.76
N LEU A 143 -19.79 17.89 17.53
CA LEU A 143 -19.07 16.96 16.67
C LEU A 143 -17.83 17.65 16.09
N TYR A 144 -16.66 17.16 16.47
CA TYR A 144 -15.43 17.45 15.72
C TYR A 144 -15.35 16.47 14.54
N SER A 145 -14.99 16.92 13.35
CA SER A 145 -14.84 16.03 12.21
C SER A 145 -13.71 16.46 11.25
N GLU A 146 -13.08 15.45 10.65
CA GLU A 146 -12.13 15.61 9.55
C GLU A 146 -12.60 14.77 8.37
N THR A 147 -12.80 15.41 7.23
CA THR A 147 -13.22 14.76 5.99
C THR A 147 -12.06 14.79 5.00
N THR A 148 -11.62 13.63 4.52
CA THR A 148 -10.52 13.52 3.56
C THR A 148 -10.99 12.88 2.26
N ALA A 149 -10.69 13.54 1.14
CA ALA A 149 -10.81 12.96 -0.20
C ALA A 149 -9.41 12.70 -0.76
N LEU A 150 -9.21 11.50 -1.31
CA LEU A 150 -7.96 11.04 -1.90
C LEU A 150 -8.21 10.61 -3.34
N PHE A 151 -7.36 11.07 -4.25
CA PHE A 151 -7.30 10.62 -5.64
C PHE A 151 -5.92 10.03 -5.94
N ASN A 152 -5.89 8.84 -6.54
CA ASN A 152 -4.68 8.08 -6.83
C ASN A 152 -4.50 7.85 -8.31
N ILE A 153 -3.26 8.02 -8.77
CA ILE A 153 -2.79 7.61 -10.09
C ILE A 153 -1.47 6.88 -9.94
N SER A 154 -1.30 5.78 -10.67
CA SER A 154 -0.03 5.05 -10.72
C SER A 154 0.23 4.43 -12.07
N TYR A 155 1.49 4.13 -12.35
CA TYR A 155 1.92 3.50 -13.58
C TYR A 155 3.07 2.52 -13.33
N ASN A 156 3.02 1.34 -13.96
CA ASN A 156 4.03 0.30 -13.88
C ASN A 156 4.95 0.35 -15.10
N ILE A 157 6.09 1.01 -14.98
CA ILE A 157 7.08 1.16 -16.06
C ILE A 157 7.95 -0.08 -16.20
N LEU A 158 8.54 -0.28 -17.38
CA LEU A 158 9.48 -1.37 -17.69
C LEU A 158 8.94 -2.78 -17.42
N ALA A 159 7.63 -2.96 -17.37
CA ALA A 159 7.03 -4.27 -17.13
C ALA A 159 7.35 -5.26 -18.27
N GLY A 160 7.87 -6.42 -17.91
CA GLY A 160 8.26 -7.50 -18.83
C GLY A 160 7.85 -8.87 -18.31
N TYR A 161 8.28 -9.91 -18.97
CA TYR A 161 8.00 -11.27 -18.55
C TYR A 161 8.77 -11.66 -17.28
N TYR A 162 10.08 -11.43 -17.26
CA TYR A 162 10.95 -11.74 -16.11
C TYR A 162 10.92 -10.63 -15.08
N PHE A 163 11.15 -9.41 -15.50
CA PHE A 163 11.06 -8.22 -14.64
C PHE A 163 9.63 -7.68 -14.67
N LYS A 164 9.00 -7.59 -13.52
CA LYS A 164 7.60 -7.19 -13.39
C LYS A 164 7.37 -5.67 -13.38
N GLY A 165 8.42 -4.91 -13.63
CA GLY A 165 8.41 -3.46 -13.72
C GLY A 165 8.63 -2.78 -12.39
N ILE A 166 8.72 -1.46 -12.49
CA ILE A 166 8.77 -0.52 -11.38
C ILE A 166 7.44 0.22 -11.37
N ALA A 167 6.63 0.00 -10.35
CA ALA A 167 5.41 0.77 -10.18
C ALA A 167 5.75 2.09 -9.49
N ILE A 168 5.26 3.19 -10.03
CA ILE A 168 5.35 4.54 -9.45
C ILE A 168 3.94 5.10 -9.33
N GLY A 169 3.69 5.89 -8.31
CA GLY A 169 2.35 6.46 -8.12
C GLY A 169 2.37 7.69 -7.24
N THR A 170 1.28 8.42 -7.32
CA THR A 170 1.02 9.60 -6.50
C THR A 170 -0.43 9.60 -6.03
N ASN A 171 -0.65 10.14 -4.84
CA ASN A 171 -1.97 10.54 -4.37
C ASN A 171 -2.02 12.07 -4.28
N VAL A 172 -3.17 12.63 -4.55
CA VAL A 172 -3.53 13.99 -4.18
C VAL A 172 -4.64 13.89 -3.13
N LYS A 173 -4.46 14.57 -2.00
CA LYS A 173 -5.38 14.56 -0.87
C LYS A 173 -5.85 15.97 -0.56
N THR A 174 -7.14 16.09 -0.26
CA THR A 174 -7.72 17.28 0.34
C THR A 174 -8.41 16.87 1.62
N ALA A 175 -8.18 17.58 2.71
CA ALA A 175 -8.84 17.30 3.98
C ALA A 175 -9.45 18.56 4.57
N TRP A 176 -10.69 18.47 5.04
CA TRP A 176 -11.42 19.53 5.71
C TRP A 176 -11.63 19.17 7.17
N ARG A 177 -11.16 20.00 8.09
CA ARG A 177 -11.43 19.92 9.52
C ARG A 177 -12.55 20.87 9.88
N SER A 178 -13.64 20.32 10.41
CA SER A 178 -14.74 21.11 10.96
C SER A 178 -14.66 21.15 12.48
N MET A 179 -14.53 22.37 13.02
CA MET A 179 -14.52 22.62 14.45
C MET A 179 -15.87 23.22 14.83
N PRO A 180 -16.64 22.62 15.77
CA PRO A 180 -17.88 23.19 16.23
C PRO A 180 -17.62 24.42 17.09
N ASP A 181 -18.63 25.30 17.15
CA ASP A 181 -18.64 26.40 18.10
C ASP A 181 -19.00 25.90 19.51
N THR A 182 -18.38 26.48 20.53
CA THR A 182 -18.64 26.19 21.94
C THR A 182 -20.06 26.56 22.41
N SER A 183 -20.83 27.31 21.61
CA SER A 183 -22.22 27.65 21.87
C SER A 183 -23.24 26.65 21.24
N GLY A 184 -22.79 25.60 20.61
CA GLY A 184 -23.66 24.59 19.98
C GLY A 184 -24.28 24.99 18.66
N SER A 185 -23.94 26.15 18.12
CA SER A 185 -24.37 26.59 16.78
C SER A 185 -23.55 25.88 15.71
N VAL A 186 -24.23 25.30 14.74
CA VAL A 186 -23.60 24.41 13.75
C VAL A 186 -22.60 25.14 12.84
N VAL A 187 -22.78 26.40 12.57
CA VAL A 187 -21.81 27.22 11.80
C VAL A 187 -21.98 28.69 12.18
N ASN A 188 -20.99 29.26 12.84
CA ASN A 188 -20.85 30.72 12.97
C ASN A 188 -19.44 31.17 12.52
N ALA A 189 -19.16 32.46 12.56
CA ALA A 189 -17.87 33.00 12.15
C ALA A 189 -16.69 32.43 12.96
N GLN A 190 -16.88 32.11 14.24
CA GLN A 190 -15.85 31.54 15.08
C GLN A 190 -15.55 30.08 14.78
N SER A 191 -16.56 29.25 14.45
CA SER A 191 -16.33 27.87 14.04
C SER A 191 -15.66 27.80 12.67
N LEU A 192 -15.94 28.71 11.76
CA LEU A 192 -15.25 28.84 10.49
C LEU A 192 -13.79 29.24 10.65
N SER A 193 -13.48 30.20 11.55
CA SER A 193 -12.10 30.64 11.76
C SER A 193 -11.20 29.54 12.37
N ARG A 194 -11.79 28.58 13.09
CA ARG A 194 -11.09 27.42 13.67
C ARG A 194 -11.06 26.21 12.74
N SER A 195 -11.88 26.18 11.72
CA SER A 195 -11.86 25.13 10.69
C SER A 195 -10.59 25.26 9.84
N ALA A 196 -10.14 24.15 9.29
CA ALA A 196 -8.92 24.13 8.46
C ALA A 196 -9.12 23.31 7.18
N LEU A 197 -8.39 23.68 6.16
CA LEU A 197 -8.33 22.97 4.88
C LEU A 197 -6.89 22.57 4.60
N ALA A 198 -6.67 21.29 4.38
CA ALA A 198 -5.36 20.74 4.04
C ALA A 198 -5.31 20.29 2.59
N PHE A 199 -4.14 20.49 1.98
CA PHE A 199 -3.74 19.91 0.70
C PHE A 199 -2.46 19.13 0.92
N ALA A 200 -2.47 17.86 0.54
CA ALA A 200 -1.31 16.98 0.66
C ALA A 200 -1.12 16.14 -0.60
N SER A 201 0.10 15.70 -0.81
CA SER A 201 0.46 14.73 -1.84
C SER A 201 1.28 13.60 -1.26
N ASP A 202 1.13 12.44 -1.84
CA ASP A 202 1.96 11.27 -1.56
C ASP A 202 2.72 10.89 -2.83
N ALA A 203 3.89 10.31 -2.66
CA ALA A 203 4.65 9.66 -3.72
C ALA A 203 5.05 8.25 -3.28
N GLY A 204 5.03 7.29 -4.19
CA GLY A 204 5.36 5.92 -3.89
C GLY A 204 6.00 5.17 -5.05
N ILE A 205 6.88 4.24 -4.70
CA ILE A 205 7.55 3.34 -5.63
C ILE A 205 7.39 1.92 -5.11
N MET A 206 7.20 0.95 -6.01
CA MET A 206 7.15 -0.46 -5.66
C MET A 206 7.90 -1.30 -6.68
N LEU A 207 8.79 -2.13 -6.18
CA LEU A 207 9.53 -3.15 -6.92
C LEU A 207 8.98 -4.54 -6.57
N ARG A 208 8.95 -5.45 -7.56
CA ARG A 208 8.36 -6.77 -7.39
C ARG A 208 9.22 -7.84 -8.06
N PHE A 209 9.58 -8.86 -7.28
CA PHE A 209 10.49 -9.92 -7.71
C PHE A 209 9.95 -11.30 -7.39
N ASN A 210 10.49 -12.32 -8.07
CA ASN A 210 10.36 -13.71 -7.67
C ASN A 210 11.65 -14.13 -6.96
N CYS A 211 11.54 -14.53 -5.69
CA CYS A 211 12.66 -14.95 -4.87
C CYS A 211 12.23 -16.11 -3.94
N GLY A 212 12.92 -17.24 -4.00
CA GLY A 212 12.64 -18.37 -3.10
C GLY A 212 11.16 -18.75 -3.03
N LYS A 213 10.49 -18.88 -4.17
CA LYS A 213 9.06 -19.15 -4.30
C LYS A 213 8.79 -20.64 -4.43
N PHE A 214 7.99 -21.17 -3.51
CA PHE A 214 7.69 -22.60 -3.43
C PHE A 214 6.26 -22.95 -3.94
N PHE A 215 5.69 -22.13 -4.79
CA PHE A 215 4.38 -22.36 -5.41
C PHE A 215 4.33 -21.82 -6.84
N ALA A 216 3.52 -22.46 -7.68
CA ALA A 216 3.33 -22.04 -9.06
C ALA A 216 2.39 -20.82 -9.12
N SER A 217 2.92 -19.68 -9.52
CA SER A 217 2.16 -18.48 -9.82
C SER A 217 3.02 -17.52 -10.63
N ARG A 218 2.44 -16.69 -11.48
CA ARG A 218 3.15 -15.60 -12.16
C ARG A 218 3.28 -14.35 -11.31
N GLU A 219 2.47 -14.20 -10.24
CA GLU A 219 2.56 -13.05 -9.36
C GLU A 219 3.86 -13.09 -8.56
N PRO A 220 4.56 -11.96 -8.46
CA PRO A 220 5.76 -11.83 -7.64
C PRO A 220 5.47 -12.11 -6.18
N ASN A 221 6.39 -12.79 -5.52
CA ASN A 221 6.26 -13.15 -4.12
C ASN A 221 7.09 -12.30 -3.17
N LEU A 222 8.01 -11.47 -3.69
CA LEU A 222 8.79 -10.48 -2.95
C LEU A 222 8.44 -9.10 -3.48
N ARG A 223 8.09 -8.17 -2.58
CA ARG A 223 7.78 -6.78 -2.92
C ARG A 223 8.54 -5.86 -2.00
N ILE A 224 9.06 -4.79 -2.55
CA ILE A 224 9.77 -3.72 -1.85
C ILE A 224 9.07 -2.43 -2.19
N GLY A 225 8.62 -1.71 -1.18
CA GLY A 225 7.96 -0.42 -1.31
C GLY A 225 8.74 0.70 -0.63
N VAL A 226 8.70 1.87 -1.23
CA VAL A 226 9.17 3.13 -0.63
C VAL A 226 8.11 4.17 -0.87
N ASN A 227 7.83 5.01 0.12
CA ASN A 227 6.87 6.10 0.00
C ASN A 227 7.31 7.35 0.76
N LEU A 228 6.73 8.47 0.36
CA LEU A 228 6.65 9.73 1.09
C LEU A 228 5.18 10.09 1.16
N LEU A 229 4.64 10.26 2.36
CA LEU A 229 3.20 10.46 2.59
C LEU A 229 2.93 11.82 3.23
N ASN A 230 1.77 12.40 2.90
CA ASN A 230 1.21 13.60 3.49
C ASN A 230 2.12 14.83 3.40
N ALA A 231 2.90 14.95 2.31
CA ALA A 231 3.69 16.15 2.05
C ALA A 231 2.76 17.28 1.58
N GLY A 232 2.62 18.33 2.37
CA GLY A 232 1.69 19.42 2.07
C GLY A 232 1.56 20.44 3.18
N ALA A 233 0.47 21.22 3.14
CA ALA A 233 0.18 22.27 4.09
C ALA A 233 -1.32 22.33 4.41
N ALA A 234 -1.64 22.90 5.55
CA ALA A 234 -2.99 23.24 5.96
C ALA A 234 -3.14 24.73 6.21
N ILE A 235 -4.32 25.25 5.93
CA ILE A 235 -4.69 26.66 6.16
C ILE A 235 -5.94 26.74 7.05
N THR A 236 -5.98 27.74 7.89
CA THR A 236 -7.07 28.05 8.81
C THR A 236 -7.42 29.54 8.77
N GLY A 237 -8.33 30.01 9.63
CA GLY A 237 -8.69 31.42 9.72
C GLY A 237 -9.75 31.86 8.69
N PHE A 238 -10.58 30.94 8.20
CA PHE A 238 -11.66 31.26 7.26
C PHE A 238 -12.66 32.25 7.85
N GLY A 239 -12.95 33.33 7.12
CA GLY A 239 -13.82 34.41 7.58
C GLY A 239 -13.13 35.52 8.35
N GLU A 240 -11.85 35.37 8.68
CA GLU A 240 -10.98 36.34 9.31
C GLU A 240 -9.70 36.52 8.49
N LYS A 241 -8.54 36.29 9.11
CA LYS A 241 -7.26 36.28 8.42
C LYS A 241 -6.82 34.85 8.17
N ILE A 242 -6.63 34.48 6.89
CA ILE A 242 -6.12 33.16 6.52
C ILE A 242 -4.66 33.02 6.96
N GLU A 243 -4.36 31.98 7.69
CA GLU A 243 -3.02 31.66 8.22
C GLU A 243 -2.70 30.17 7.94
N PHE A 244 -1.42 29.82 7.97
CA PHE A 244 -1.03 28.43 7.96
C PHE A 244 -1.38 27.76 9.30
N ASP A 245 -1.94 26.55 9.21
CA ASP A 245 -2.21 25.69 10.35
C ASP A 245 -0.94 24.91 10.77
N ASP A 246 -1.05 24.07 11.78
CA ASP A 246 0.00 23.16 12.19
C ASP A 246 0.43 22.23 11.04
N PRO A 247 1.68 21.75 11.00
CA PRO A 247 2.19 20.90 9.92
C PRO A 247 1.43 19.58 9.81
N LEU A 248 1.32 19.08 8.58
CA LEU A 248 0.73 17.77 8.31
C LEU A 248 1.64 16.62 8.78
N PRO A 249 1.09 15.43 9.08
CA PRO A 249 1.86 14.27 9.54
C PRO A 249 2.64 13.62 8.38
N THR A 250 3.65 14.33 7.89
CA THR A 250 4.52 13.86 6.82
C THR A 250 5.38 12.70 7.29
N SER A 251 5.56 11.68 6.47
CA SER A 251 6.42 10.54 6.80
C SER A 251 6.99 9.88 5.56
N ALA A 252 8.20 9.31 5.70
CA ALA A 252 8.80 8.43 4.71
C ALA A 252 8.80 7.00 5.26
N ALA A 253 8.54 6.00 4.39
CA ALA A 253 8.58 4.61 4.81
C ALA A 253 9.26 3.72 3.77
N PHE A 254 9.87 2.65 4.27
CA PHE A 254 10.42 1.55 3.53
C PHE A 254 9.74 0.26 4.00
N GLY A 255 9.14 -0.47 3.09
CA GLY A 255 8.41 -1.70 3.40
C GLY A 255 8.83 -2.88 2.53
N LEU A 256 8.81 -4.05 3.13
CA LEU A 256 9.10 -5.34 2.50
C LEU A 256 7.92 -6.28 2.73
N SER A 257 7.50 -7.01 1.69
CA SER A 257 6.57 -8.15 1.87
C SER A 257 7.07 -9.37 1.11
N TYR A 258 6.94 -10.54 1.72
CA TYR A 258 7.43 -11.80 1.19
C TYR A 258 6.42 -12.92 1.38
N ARG A 259 6.11 -13.63 0.30
CA ARG A 259 5.19 -14.78 0.27
C ARG A 259 5.95 -16.02 -0.21
N PRO A 260 6.59 -16.79 0.67
CA PRO A 260 7.34 -18.00 0.30
C PRO A 260 6.43 -19.11 -0.21
N ILE A 261 5.28 -19.30 0.40
CA ILE A 261 4.22 -20.25 0.03
C ILE A 261 2.90 -19.51 -0.18
N LYS A 262 1.95 -20.13 -0.90
CA LYS A 262 0.66 -19.50 -1.23
C LYS A 262 -0.09 -19.01 0.02
N GLN A 263 0.05 -19.73 1.12
CA GLN A 263 -0.69 -19.52 2.36
C GLN A 263 -0.08 -18.45 3.28
N LEU A 264 1.23 -18.20 3.19
CA LEU A 264 1.93 -17.35 4.16
C LEU A 264 2.43 -16.06 3.53
N LEU A 265 2.07 -14.92 4.10
CA LEU A 265 2.63 -13.61 3.84
C LEU A 265 3.32 -13.09 5.10
N ALA A 266 4.57 -12.68 4.97
CA ALA A 266 5.30 -11.93 5.98
C ALA A 266 5.56 -10.52 5.45
N ALA A 267 5.45 -9.51 6.31
CA ALA A 267 5.76 -8.13 5.98
C ALA A 267 6.53 -7.43 7.10
N ALA A 268 7.35 -6.47 6.72
CA ALA A 268 8.04 -5.58 7.65
C ALA A 268 8.11 -4.17 7.06
N GLU A 269 8.08 -3.17 7.92
CA GLU A 269 8.12 -1.76 7.55
C GLU A 269 8.97 -0.97 8.53
N PHE A 270 9.75 -0.05 8.01
CA PHE A 270 10.40 1.03 8.74
C PHE A 270 9.78 2.35 8.29
N LYS A 271 9.28 3.15 9.23
CA LYS A 271 8.64 4.43 8.96
C LYS A 271 9.29 5.52 9.79
N GLN A 272 9.70 6.59 9.12
CA GLN A 272 10.29 7.79 9.68
C GLN A 272 9.30 8.95 9.54
N PRO A 273 8.65 9.40 10.62
CA PRO A 273 7.94 10.66 10.62
C PRO A 273 8.90 11.85 10.40
N LEU A 274 8.44 12.85 9.68
CA LEU A 274 9.20 14.05 9.33
C LEU A 274 8.45 15.28 9.85
N ASP A 275 9.09 16.07 10.68
CA ASP A 275 8.56 17.38 11.10
C ASP A 275 9.04 18.43 10.09
N LEU A 276 8.15 18.84 9.18
CA LEU A 276 8.50 19.85 8.16
C LEU A 276 8.65 21.25 8.73
N SER A 277 8.16 21.51 9.96
CA SER A 277 8.36 22.79 10.64
C SER A 277 9.73 22.91 11.34
N ASP A 278 10.32 21.78 11.70
CA ASP A 278 11.64 21.70 12.33
C ASP A 278 12.36 20.41 11.92
N ILE A 279 13.03 20.45 10.79
CA ILE A 279 13.71 19.29 10.20
C ILE A 279 14.87 18.79 11.08
N GLY A 280 15.40 19.66 11.95
CA GLY A 280 16.39 19.28 12.94
C GLY A 280 15.83 18.52 14.14
N LYS A 281 14.51 18.49 14.29
CA LYS A 281 13.86 17.80 15.40
C LYS A 281 13.90 16.29 15.18
N HIS A 282 14.45 15.61 16.16
CA HIS A 282 14.43 14.14 16.17
C HIS A 282 13.03 13.64 16.45
N VAL A 283 12.41 13.01 15.43
CA VAL A 283 11.14 12.31 15.59
C VAL A 283 11.41 10.81 15.59
N PRO A 284 11.00 10.08 16.64
CA PRO A 284 11.30 8.65 16.71
C PRO A 284 10.71 7.87 15.53
N PRO A 285 11.48 6.95 14.92
CA PRO A 285 10.97 6.07 13.89
C PRO A 285 10.05 5.00 14.46
N SER A 286 9.24 4.39 13.60
CA SER A 286 8.47 3.19 13.94
C SER A 286 8.83 2.01 13.05
N VAL A 287 8.71 0.81 13.62
CA VAL A 287 8.92 -0.47 12.91
C VAL A 287 7.66 -1.30 13.06
N GLY A 288 7.12 -1.78 11.94
CA GLY A 288 6.00 -2.70 11.89
C GLY A 288 6.43 -4.08 11.38
N CYS A 289 5.82 -5.14 11.92
CA CYS A 289 5.97 -6.51 11.42
C CYS A 289 4.61 -7.18 11.36
N ALA A 290 4.35 -7.97 10.31
CA ALA A 290 3.10 -8.68 10.15
C ALA A 290 3.27 -10.07 9.57
N LEU A 291 2.39 -10.97 9.98
CA LEU A 291 2.21 -12.29 9.40
C LEU A 291 0.73 -12.48 9.05
N GLU A 292 0.47 -13.00 7.86
CA GLU A 292 -0.87 -13.37 7.42
C GLU A 292 -0.86 -14.80 6.88
N ILE A 293 -1.82 -15.60 7.32
CA ILE A 293 -1.99 -16.99 6.93
C ILE A 293 -3.34 -17.15 6.25
N ASN A 294 -3.33 -17.50 4.97
CA ASN A 294 -4.53 -17.96 4.27
C ASN A 294 -4.72 -19.44 4.56
N ALA A 295 -5.46 -19.76 5.66
CA ALA A 295 -5.66 -21.12 6.11
C ALA A 295 -6.41 -21.97 5.06
N THR A 296 -7.33 -21.32 4.34
CA THR A 296 -8.06 -21.90 3.21
C THR A 296 -8.18 -20.86 2.09
N ASP A 297 -8.77 -21.21 0.95
CA ASP A 297 -9.04 -20.26 -0.13
C ASP A 297 -10.13 -19.22 0.24
N PHE A 298 -10.86 -19.43 1.34
CA PHE A 298 -11.92 -18.53 1.79
C PHE A 298 -11.68 -17.93 3.19
N PHE A 299 -10.68 -18.39 3.94
CA PHE A 299 -10.44 -17.94 5.31
C PHE A 299 -8.98 -17.54 5.53
N SER A 300 -8.75 -16.36 6.07
CA SER A 300 -7.45 -15.82 6.41
C SER A 300 -7.40 -15.35 7.86
N LEU A 301 -6.23 -15.48 8.47
CA LEU A 301 -5.88 -14.95 9.78
C LEU A 301 -4.62 -14.09 9.64
N GLY A 302 -4.56 -13.01 10.37
CA GLY A 302 -3.40 -12.14 10.39
C GLY A 302 -3.09 -11.64 11.79
N ALA A 303 -1.82 -11.35 12.01
CA ALA A 303 -1.34 -10.66 13.20
C ALA A 303 -0.18 -9.75 12.82
N GLY A 304 -0.12 -8.58 13.46
CA GLY A 304 0.95 -7.62 13.29
C GLY A 304 1.31 -6.94 14.59
N CYS A 305 2.51 -6.46 14.68
CA CYS A 305 2.98 -5.69 15.84
C CYS A 305 3.72 -4.44 15.39
N LYS A 306 3.63 -3.40 16.21
CA LYS A 306 4.25 -2.10 16.01
C LYS A 306 5.18 -1.78 17.17
N PHE A 307 6.32 -1.21 16.84
CA PHE A 307 7.32 -0.73 17.77
C PHE A 307 7.68 0.72 17.44
N ASN A 308 7.82 1.56 18.44
CA ASN A 308 8.29 2.93 18.27
C ASN A 308 9.67 3.11 18.90
N GLY A 309 10.52 3.92 18.27
CA GLY A 309 11.77 4.39 18.87
C GLY A 309 11.50 5.31 20.05
N GLY A 310 12.41 5.35 21.02
CA GLY A 310 12.40 6.36 22.09
C GLY A 310 13.07 7.66 21.65
N GLU A 311 12.67 8.80 22.18
CA GLU A 311 13.27 10.11 21.85
C GLU A 311 14.77 10.19 22.14
N ASN A 312 15.22 9.52 23.22
CA ASN A 312 16.62 9.50 23.65
C ASN A 312 17.20 8.08 23.81
N GLU A 313 16.51 7.07 23.35
CA GLU A 313 16.88 5.68 23.55
C GLU A 313 17.13 4.96 22.21
N ALA A 314 18.22 4.19 22.14
CA ALA A 314 18.53 3.33 21.00
C ALA A 314 17.62 2.08 20.91
N HIS A 315 16.64 1.93 21.80
CA HIS A 315 15.80 0.75 21.92
C HIS A 315 14.40 1.00 21.39
N LEU A 316 13.88 0.02 20.63
CA LEU A 316 12.49 -0.03 20.19
C LEU A 316 11.60 -0.42 21.37
N LYS A 317 10.54 0.35 21.60
CA LYS A 317 9.49 0.05 22.59
C LYS A 317 8.28 -0.55 21.86
N PHE A 318 7.72 -1.62 22.40
CA PHE A 318 6.48 -2.18 21.91
C PHE A 318 5.34 -1.15 22.01
N ASP A 319 4.66 -0.88 20.90
CA ASP A 319 3.63 0.14 20.78
C ASP A 319 2.23 -0.45 20.61
N GLY A 320 2.10 -1.58 19.91
CA GLY A 320 0.80 -2.20 19.72
C GLY A 320 0.85 -3.52 18.98
N VAL A 321 -0.28 -4.24 19.05
CA VAL A 321 -0.53 -5.48 18.33
C VAL A 321 -1.92 -5.46 17.71
N GLY A 322 -2.02 -5.90 16.46
CA GLY A 322 -3.27 -6.12 15.76
C GLY A 322 -3.45 -7.61 15.45
N VAL A 323 -4.66 -8.12 15.58
CA VAL A 323 -5.04 -9.44 15.12
C VAL A 323 -6.34 -9.34 14.32
N GLY A 324 -6.47 -10.14 13.29
CA GLY A 324 -7.64 -10.07 12.44
C GLY A 324 -7.96 -11.36 11.73
N ALA A 325 -9.21 -11.46 11.30
CA ALA A 325 -9.71 -12.55 10.50
C ALA A 325 -10.44 -12.03 9.27
N GLY A 326 -10.29 -12.74 8.15
CA GLY A 326 -10.93 -12.41 6.90
C GLY A 326 -11.64 -13.62 6.30
N VAL A 327 -12.80 -13.37 5.69
CA VAL A 327 -13.58 -14.39 4.98
C VAL A 327 -13.83 -13.91 3.55
N THR A 328 -13.54 -14.76 2.57
CA THR A 328 -13.80 -14.49 1.16
C THR A 328 -14.97 -15.36 0.68
N LEU A 329 -16.09 -14.73 0.37
CA LEU A 329 -17.29 -15.38 -0.14
C LEU A 329 -17.34 -15.29 -1.65
N PHE A 330 -17.75 -16.39 -2.32
CA PHE A 330 -17.93 -16.46 -3.77
C PHE A 330 -16.70 -15.99 -4.60
N LYS A 331 -15.50 -16.00 -3.99
CA LYS A 331 -14.24 -15.46 -4.56
C LYS A 331 -14.31 -13.97 -4.95
N ARG A 332 -15.31 -13.23 -4.45
CA ARG A 332 -15.57 -11.83 -4.83
C ARG A 332 -15.84 -10.91 -3.64
N VAL A 333 -16.48 -11.35 -2.61
CA VAL A 333 -16.79 -10.55 -1.43
C VAL A 333 -15.85 -10.93 -0.30
N GLN A 334 -15.10 -9.97 0.20
CA GLN A 334 -14.22 -10.16 1.35
C GLN A 334 -14.75 -9.36 2.53
N LEU A 335 -14.91 -10.05 3.66
CA LEU A 335 -15.26 -9.46 4.93
C LEU A 335 -14.08 -9.63 5.89
N SER A 336 -13.77 -8.62 6.67
CA SER A 336 -12.70 -8.66 7.67
C SER A 336 -13.14 -8.00 8.97
N VAL A 337 -12.69 -8.57 10.07
CA VAL A 337 -12.84 -8.01 11.41
C VAL A 337 -11.49 -8.07 12.10
N ASN A 338 -11.12 -6.99 12.77
CA ASN A 338 -9.81 -6.84 13.38
C ASN A 338 -9.95 -6.22 14.76
N TYR A 339 -9.08 -6.66 15.65
CA TYR A 339 -8.92 -6.14 16.99
C TYR A 339 -7.50 -5.64 17.17
N THR A 340 -7.34 -4.42 17.63
CA THR A 340 -6.03 -3.80 17.83
C THR A 340 -5.92 -3.33 19.28
N LEU A 341 -4.76 -3.56 19.86
CA LEU A 341 -4.35 -3.10 21.17
C LEU A 341 -3.16 -2.19 21.00
N ASP A 342 -3.35 -0.88 21.16
CA ASP A 342 -2.30 0.13 21.03
C ASP A 342 -1.92 0.74 22.39
N ARG A 343 -0.63 1.01 22.57
CA ARG A 343 -0.10 1.75 23.73
C ARG A 343 0.00 3.25 23.42
N PHE A 344 -1.10 3.85 23.03
CA PHE A 344 -1.15 5.26 22.66
C PHE A 344 -0.78 6.23 23.79
N THR A 345 -0.97 5.78 25.03
CA THR A 345 -0.57 6.53 26.23
C THR A 345 0.28 5.63 27.13
N SER A 346 1.21 6.23 27.88
CA SER A 346 2.05 5.52 28.84
C SER A 346 1.25 4.86 29.99
N PHE A 347 -0.04 5.17 30.14
CA PHE A 347 -0.83 4.76 31.30
C PHE A 347 -1.78 3.60 31.04
N ARG A 348 -2.38 3.45 29.86
CA ARG A 348 -3.29 2.33 29.55
C ARG A 348 -3.25 1.99 28.06
N PRO A 349 -3.20 0.70 27.71
CA PRO A 349 -3.44 0.28 26.34
C PRO A 349 -4.89 0.62 25.95
N VAL A 350 -5.09 1.02 24.71
CA VAL A 350 -6.39 1.33 24.13
C VAL A 350 -6.76 0.25 23.15
N ASN A 351 -7.96 -0.28 23.30
CA ASN A 351 -8.51 -1.31 22.43
C ASN A 351 -9.38 -0.64 21.35
N HIS A 352 -9.23 -1.06 20.13
CA HIS A 352 -10.16 -0.69 19.08
C HIS A 352 -10.48 -1.86 18.15
N ILE A 353 -11.65 -1.76 17.51
CA ILE A 353 -12.16 -2.77 16.60
C ILE A 353 -12.39 -2.10 15.26
N SER A 354 -12.00 -2.78 14.20
CA SER A 354 -12.32 -2.36 12.85
C SER A 354 -12.96 -3.50 12.05
N ALA A 355 -13.78 -3.10 11.09
CA ALA A 355 -14.42 -4.01 10.15
C ALA A 355 -14.28 -3.48 8.73
N GLY A 356 -14.25 -4.39 7.76
CA GLY A 356 -14.19 -4.03 6.36
C GLY A 356 -14.98 -5.01 5.51
N ALA A 357 -15.61 -4.46 4.47
CA ALA A 357 -16.25 -5.24 3.42
C ALA A 357 -15.73 -4.76 2.05
N LYS A 358 -15.30 -5.70 1.21
CA LYS A 358 -14.76 -5.41 -0.13
C LYS A 358 -15.42 -6.29 -1.18
N ILE A 359 -15.59 -5.72 -2.37
CA ILE A 359 -16.00 -6.44 -3.56
C ILE A 359 -14.83 -6.43 -4.55
N LEU A 360 -14.45 -7.64 -4.98
CA LEU A 360 -13.43 -7.88 -5.99
C LEU A 360 -14.12 -8.07 -7.35
N PHE A 361 -13.67 -7.35 -8.37
CA PHE A 361 -14.25 -7.45 -9.71
C PHE A 361 -13.19 -7.25 -10.80
N GLY A 362 -13.47 -7.71 -12.00
CA GLY A 362 -12.45 -7.72 -13.06
C GLY A 362 -11.32 -8.69 -12.76
N GLY A 363 -10.25 -8.62 -13.54
CA GLY A 363 -9.12 -9.56 -13.41
C GLY A 363 -9.33 -10.90 -14.12
N ASP A 364 -10.56 -11.39 -14.22
CA ASP A 364 -10.86 -12.64 -14.93
C ASP A 364 -10.36 -12.63 -16.37
N GLY A 365 -10.48 -11.50 -17.05
CA GLY A 365 -9.96 -11.32 -18.40
C GLY A 365 -8.43 -11.42 -18.49
N ARG A 366 -7.71 -10.95 -17.46
CA ARG A 366 -6.25 -11.07 -17.38
C ARG A 366 -5.83 -12.51 -17.12
N VAL A 367 -6.51 -13.18 -16.18
CA VAL A 367 -6.27 -14.60 -15.87
C VAL A 367 -6.56 -15.47 -17.11
N LYS A 368 -7.68 -15.25 -17.80
CA LYS A 368 -8.03 -15.96 -19.04
C LYS A 368 -6.99 -15.74 -20.14
N LYS A 369 -6.60 -14.48 -20.40
CA LYS A 369 -5.54 -14.16 -21.36
C LYS A 369 -4.22 -14.86 -21.02
N GLN A 370 -3.87 -14.88 -19.74
CA GLN A 370 -2.66 -15.53 -19.27
C GLN A 370 -2.71 -17.05 -19.48
N SER A 371 -3.83 -17.69 -19.13
CA SER A 371 -4.03 -19.14 -19.35
C SER A 371 -4.00 -19.49 -20.84
N GLU A 372 -4.57 -18.65 -21.68
CA GLU A 372 -4.56 -18.85 -23.14
C GLU A 372 -3.15 -18.74 -23.75
N VAL A 373 -2.38 -17.75 -23.30
CA VAL A 373 -0.96 -17.61 -23.70
C VAL A 373 -0.15 -18.84 -23.26
N GLU A 374 -0.39 -19.37 -22.07
CA GLU A 374 0.28 -20.58 -21.58
C GLU A 374 -0.14 -21.84 -22.37
N ARG A 375 -1.42 -21.96 -22.72
CA ARG A 375 -1.95 -23.04 -23.53
C ARG A 375 -1.28 -23.04 -24.92
N LEU A 376 -1.32 -21.90 -25.60
CA LEU A 376 -0.69 -21.73 -26.91
C LEU A 376 0.83 -21.98 -26.85
N TYR A 377 1.49 -21.54 -25.80
CA TYR A 377 2.92 -21.83 -25.63
C TYR A 377 3.19 -23.33 -25.49
N GLY A 378 2.39 -24.03 -24.69
CA GLY A 378 2.49 -25.49 -24.53
C GLY A 378 2.21 -26.26 -25.82
N GLU A 379 1.24 -25.81 -26.61
CA GLU A 379 0.93 -26.37 -27.92
C GLU A 379 2.11 -26.20 -28.91
N GLY A 380 2.67 -25.00 -28.96
CA GLY A 380 3.87 -24.75 -29.77
C GLY A 380 5.09 -25.56 -29.33
N LEU A 381 5.25 -25.88 -28.04
CA LEU A 381 6.32 -26.78 -27.56
C LEU A 381 6.12 -28.21 -28.06
N LYS A 382 4.88 -28.72 -28.13
CA LYS A 382 4.57 -30.04 -28.70
C LYS A 382 4.93 -30.10 -30.18
N LEU A 383 4.43 -29.12 -30.97
CA LEU A 383 4.75 -29.03 -32.41
C LEU A 383 6.27 -28.93 -32.65
N PHE A 384 6.97 -28.16 -31.80
CA PHE A 384 8.43 -28.09 -31.88
C PHE A 384 9.11 -29.44 -31.59
N GLY A 385 8.63 -30.19 -30.60
CA GLY A 385 9.09 -31.53 -30.25
C GLY A 385 8.84 -32.55 -31.39
N ASP A 386 7.70 -32.46 -32.06
CA ASP A 386 7.31 -33.27 -33.19
C ASP A 386 8.05 -32.90 -34.50
N GLY A 387 8.85 -31.83 -34.46
CA GLY A 387 9.63 -31.34 -35.58
C GLY A 387 8.85 -30.45 -36.55
N ASP A 388 7.61 -30.12 -36.30
CA ASP A 388 6.85 -29.09 -37.02
C ASP A 388 7.22 -27.70 -36.51
N PHE A 389 8.38 -27.21 -36.94
CA PHE A 389 8.89 -25.89 -36.54
C PHE A 389 8.07 -24.73 -37.11
N ALA A 390 7.43 -24.95 -38.29
CA ALA A 390 6.60 -23.90 -38.90
C ALA A 390 5.29 -23.72 -38.12
N GLY A 391 4.61 -24.80 -37.77
CA GLY A 391 3.43 -24.82 -36.93
C GLY A 391 3.73 -24.21 -35.52
N ALA A 392 4.87 -24.59 -34.92
CA ALA A 392 5.29 -24.03 -33.65
C ALA A 392 5.45 -22.49 -33.71
N VAL A 393 6.06 -21.94 -34.77
CA VAL A 393 6.20 -20.51 -34.99
C VAL A 393 4.84 -19.83 -35.13
N ALA A 394 3.89 -20.46 -35.86
CA ALA A 394 2.53 -19.89 -36.03
C ALA A 394 1.81 -19.77 -34.69
N VAL A 395 1.74 -20.85 -33.91
CA VAL A 395 1.05 -20.86 -32.59
C VAL A 395 1.72 -19.92 -31.58
N TRP A 396 3.06 -19.85 -31.58
CA TRP A 396 3.74 -18.88 -30.70
C TRP A 396 3.55 -17.43 -31.13
N ASN A 397 3.32 -17.15 -32.42
CA ASN A 397 2.93 -15.80 -32.86
C ASN A 397 1.51 -15.44 -32.38
N GLU A 398 0.58 -16.39 -32.33
CA GLU A 398 -0.74 -16.18 -31.70
C GLU A 398 -0.61 -15.87 -30.22
N ALA A 399 0.24 -16.60 -29.48
CA ALA A 399 0.53 -16.28 -28.09
C ALA A 399 1.08 -14.85 -27.92
N LEU A 400 1.96 -14.40 -28.83
CA LEU A 400 2.52 -13.05 -28.82
C LEU A 400 1.52 -11.96 -29.25
N ALA A 401 0.49 -12.30 -30.03
CA ALA A 401 -0.61 -11.40 -30.34
C ALA A 401 -1.45 -11.07 -29.08
N ILE A 402 -1.60 -12.03 -28.17
CA ILE A 402 -2.28 -11.86 -26.88
C ILE A 402 -1.38 -11.13 -25.87
N ASP A 403 -0.11 -11.56 -25.74
CA ASP A 403 0.87 -10.96 -24.81
C ASP A 403 2.22 -10.74 -25.51
N ARG A 404 2.45 -9.54 -26.02
CA ARG A 404 3.70 -9.14 -26.70
C ARG A 404 4.95 -9.24 -25.80
N ARG A 405 4.77 -9.31 -24.50
CA ARG A 405 5.86 -9.39 -23.49
C ARG A 405 6.23 -10.83 -23.14
N PHE A 406 5.57 -11.82 -23.71
CA PHE A 406 5.82 -13.22 -23.39
C PHE A 406 7.14 -13.72 -24.01
N THR A 407 8.23 -13.45 -23.32
CA THR A 407 9.60 -13.78 -23.73
C THR A 407 9.84 -15.27 -24.07
N PRO A 408 9.21 -16.27 -23.40
CA PRO A 408 9.39 -17.67 -23.78
C PRO A 408 8.99 -17.97 -25.22
N ALA A 409 7.86 -17.45 -25.70
CA ALA A 409 7.45 -17.63 -27.10
C ALA A 409 8.43 -16.96 -28.08
N LYS A 410 8.94 -15.76 -27.75
CA LYS A 410 9.98 -15.09 -28.57
C LYS A 410 11.23 -15.96 -28.72
N LYS A 411 11.71 -16.56 -27.62
CA LYS A 411 12.85 -17.48 -27.62
C LYS A 411 12.53 -18.76 -28.40
N GLY A 412 11.33 -19.31 -28.22
CA GLY A 412 10.84 -20.47 -28.98
C GLY A 412 10.86 -20.22 -30.49
N ILE A 413 10.30 -19.08 -30.93
CA ILE A 413 10.29 -18.69 -32.36
C ILE A 413 11.72 -18.56 -32.91
N ALA A 414 12.63 -17.94 -32.16
CA ALA A 414 14.01 -17.82 -32.58
C ALA A 414 14.69 -19.18 -32.74
N SER A 415 14.44 -20.13 -31.83
CA SER A 415 14.94 -21.50 -31.91
C SER A 415 14.34 -22.26 -33.08
N ALA A 416 13.02 -22.18 -33.32
CA ALA A 416 12.34 -22.84 -34.43
C ALA A 416 12.83 -22.32 -35.79
N LYS A 417 13.00 -21.01 -35.95
CA LYS A 417 13.57 -20.39 -37.15
C LYS A 417 14.99 -20.89 -37.43
N LYS A 418 15.81 -21.07 -36.39
CA LYS A 418 17.17 -21.62 -36.53
C LYS A 418 17.15 -23.07 -37.05
N GLN A 419 16.20 -23.90 -36.56
CA GLN A 419 16.03 -25.29 -37.02
C GLN A 419 15.53 -25.35 -38.48
N LEU A 420 14.58 -24.48 -38.83
CA LEU A 420 14.10 -24.37 -40.23
C LEU A 420 15.24 -24.00 -41.19
N ALA A 421 16.04 -23.00 -40.82
CA ALA A 421 17.19 -22.57 -41.62
C ALA A 421 18.25 -23.70 -41.79
N LEU A 422 18.47 -24.47 -40.72
CA LEU A 422 19.38 -25.63 -40.77
C LEU A 422 18.84 -26.71 -41.70
N ARG A 423 17.55 -27.08 -41.61
CA ARG A 423 16.91 -28.02 -42.49
C ARG A 423 16.96 -27.58 -43.97
N GLN A 424 16.80 -26.29 -44.23
CA GLN A 424 16.91 -25.72 -45.57
C GLN A 424 18.35 -25.93 -46.12
N ARG A 425 19.36 -25.53 -45.35
CA ARG A 425 20.77 -25.72 -45.74
C ARG A 425 21.14 -27.18 -46.04
N ILE A 426 20.64 -28.12 -45.22
CA ILE A 426 20.85 -29.56 -45.46
C ILE A 426 20.22 -29.97 -46.79
N ARG A 427 18.98 -29.55 -47.07
CA ARG A 427 18.32 -29.84 -48.36
C ARG A 427 19.08 -29.26 -49.54
N ASP A 428 19.50 -28.00 -49.42
CA ASP A 428 20.26 -27.30 -50.47
C ASP A 428 21.60 -28.02 -50.76
N SER A 429 22.29 -28.48 -49.71
CA SER A 429 23.54 -29.24 -49.88
C SER A 429 23.33 -30.63 -50.48
N GLN A 430 22.21 -31.31 -50.19
CA GLN A 430 21.85 -32.61 -50.79
C GLN A 430 21.40 -32.47 -52.26
N SER A 431 20.81 -31.33 -52.65
CA SER A 431 20.39 -31.07 -54.02
C SER A 431 21.53 -30.67 -54.96
N ILE A 432 22.68 -30.23 -54.44
CA ILE A 432 23.88 -29.89 -55.20
C ILE A 432 24.73 -31.18 -55.48
N GLY A 433 24.48 -32.28 -54.76
CA GLY A 433 25.20 -33.54 -54.88
C GLY A 433 24.53 -34.57 -55.83
N ASN A 434 23.36 -34.22 -56.43
CA ASN A 434 22.71 -34.93 -57.50
C ASN A 434 22.78 -34.09 -58.79
#